data_f77b764d2da525efcc23fb0b8138060e
#
_entry.id   f77b764d2da525efcc23fb0b8138060e
#
_cell.length_a   1.000
_cell.length_b   1.000
_cell.length_c   1.000
_cell.angle_alpha   90.00
_cell.angle_beta   90.00
_cell.angle_gamma   90.00
#
_symmetry.space_group_name_H-M   'P 1'
#
loop_
_entity.id
_entity.type
_entity.pdbx_description
1 polymer ?
#
loop_
_entity_poly.entity_id
_entity_poly.type
_entity_poly.pdbx_seq_one_letter_code
_entity_poly.pdbx_strand_id
1 'polypeptide(L)'
;HEMAATLTAVRGAWPERRVVVAFQPHRYTRTRDCLELFADVLSSVDEVVLAEVYPAGEAPIEGADSEHLADAVAERTGRRPTVSTLEDLPAAIARTARAGDVVVTMGAGSIGRIPAKLTGRNE
;
A
#
# COMPACT_ATOMS: atom_id res chain seq x y z
N HIS A 1 -1.62 -9.25 -13.38
CA HIS A 1 -2.17 -8.12 -12.65
C HIS A 1 -1.10 -7.06 -12.44
N GLU A 2 -1.46 -5.80 -12.61
CA GLU A 2 -0.49 -4.69 -12.58
C GLU A 2 0.29 -4.59 -11.29
N MET A 3 -0.39 -4.71 -10.15
CA MET A 3 0.25 -4.60 -8.84
C MET A 3 1.29 -5.70 -8.65
N ALA A 4 0.93 -6.93 -8.97
CA ALA A 4 1.84 -8.06 -8.85
C ALA A 4 3.03 -7.90 -9.78
N ALA A 5 2.79 -7.44 -11.02
CA ALA A 5 3.86 -7.23 -11.99
C ALA A 5 4.82 -6.15 -11.53
N THR A 6 4.30 -5.06 -10.96
CA THR A 6 5.13 -3.98 -10.43
C THR A 6 6.04 -4.49 -9.32
N LEU A 7 5.49 -5.27 -8.40
CA LEU A 7 6.29 -5.80 -7.28
C LEU A 7 7.33 -6.80 -7.75
N THR A 8 7.00 -7.60 -8.75
CA THR A 8 7.98 -8.52 -9.35
C THR A 8 9.15 -7.74 -9.94
N ALA A 9 8.86 -6.65 -10.65
CA ALA A 9 9.91 -5.81 -11.23
C ALA A 9 10.78 -5.17 -10.15
N VAL A 10 10.15 -4.68 -9.07
CA VAL A 10 10.88 -4.07 -7.96
C VAL A 10 11.82 -5.07 -7.32
N ARG A 11 11.37 -6.29 -7.07
CA ARG A 11 12.21 -7.32 -6.47
C ARG A 11 13.35 -7.75 -7.38
N GLY A 12 13.09 -7.76 -8.67
CA GLY A 12 14.16 -8.07 -9.64
C GLY A 12 15.24 -7.00 -9.65
N ALA A 13 14.85 -5.73 -9.48
CA ALA A 13 15.78 -4.62 -9.48
C ALA A 13 16.55 -4.49 -8.17
N TRP A 14 15.90 -4.81 -7.03
CA TRP A 14 16.51 -4.68 -5.70
C TRP A 14 16.28 -5.93 -4.87
N PRO A 15 16.88 -7.06 -5.23
CA PRO A 15 16.54 -8.35 -4.60
C PRO A 15 16.94 -8.44 -3.12
N GLU A 16 17.87 -7.62 -2.66
CA GLU A 16 18.35 -7.69 -1.30
C GLU A 16 17.80 -6.58 -0.40
N ARG A 17 16.93 -5.74 -0.93
CA ARG A 17 16.38 -4.63 -0.14
C ARG A 17 14.99 -4.98 0.35
N ARG A 18 14.65 -4.45 1.53
CA ARG A 18 13.28 -4.54 2.01
C ARG A 18 12.40 -3.69 1.09
N VAL A 19 11.18 -4.16 0.86
CA VAL A 19 10.20 -3.46 0.04
C VAL A 19 9.06 -3.01 0.94
N VAL A 20 8.78 -1.72 0.93
CA VAL A 20 7.67 -1.12 1.65
C VAL A 20 6.69 -0.63 0.60
N VAL A 21 5.43 -1.05 0.70
CA VAL A 21 4.39 -0.64 -0.22
C VAL A 21 3.42 0.28 0.47
N ALA A 22 3.19 1.43 -0.12
CA ALA A 22 2.10 2.33 0.29
C ALA A 22 1.01 2.23 -0.77
N PHE A 23 -0.16 1.82 -0.38
CA PHE A 23 -1.24 1.52 -1.31
C PHE A 23 -2.52 2.26 -0.91
N GLN A 24 -3.14 2.93 -1.88
CA GLN A 24 -4.46 3.50 -1.71
C GLN A 24 -5.44 2.75 -2.62
N PRO A 25 -6.36 1.98 -2.05
CA PRO A 25 -7.40 1.33 -2.86
C PRO A 25 -8.27 2.37 -3.53
N HIS A 26 -8.71 2.06 -4.75
CA HIS A 26 -9.54 2.95 -5.55
C HIS A 26 -10.93 2.35 -5.65
N ARG A 27 -11.93 3.06 -5.12
CA ARG A 27 -13.33 2.66 -5.08
C ARG A 27 -13.61 1.51 -4.12
N TYR A 28 -14.75 1.60 -3.46
CA TYR A 28 -15.17 0.55 -2.52
C TYR A 28 -15.55 -0.73 -3.23
N THR A 29 -16.21 -0.63 -4.39
CA THR A 29 -16.59 -1.82 -5.15
C THR A 29 -15.37 -2.62 -5.58
N ARG A 30 -14.34 -1.95 -6.07
CA ARG A 30 -13.12 -2.63 -6.49
C ARG A 30 -12.40 -3.24 -5.29
N THR A 31 -12.36 -2.52 -4.17
CA THR A 31 -11.73 -3.03 -2.96
C THR A 31 -12.42 -4.30 -2.48
N ARG A 32 -13.75 -4.30 -2.49
CA ARG A 32 -14.53 -5.48 -2.13
C ARG A 32 -14.22 -6.66 -3.06
N ASP A 33 -14.26 -6.40 -4.36
CA ASP A 33 -14.11 -7.48 -5.34
C ASP A 33 -12.70 -8.04 -5.38
N CYS A 34 -11.70 -7.22 -5.09
CA CYS A 34 -10.30 -7.59 -5.18
C CYS A 34 -9.61 -7.77 -3.82
N LEU A 35 -10.38 -7.79 -2.74
CA LEU A 35 -9.81 -7.80 -1.39
C LEU A 35 -8.80 -8.94 -1.20
N GLU A 36 -9.18 -10.15 -1.58
CA GLU A 36 -8.31 -11.32 -1.41
C GLU A 36 -7.07 -11.22 -2.29
N LEU A 37 -7.24 -10.75 -3.52
CA LEU A 37 -6.12 -10.57 -4.43
C LEU A 37 -5.14 -9.52 -3.89
N PHE A 38 -5.67 -8.37 -3.45
CA PHE A 38 -4.82 -7.33 -2.88
C PHE A 38 -4.08 -7.85 -1.65
N ALA A 39 -4.78 -8.57 -0.77
CA ALA A 39 -4.17 -9.11 0.43
C ALA A 39 -3.05 -10.10 0.08
N ASP A 40 -3.27 -10.96 -0.91
CA ASP A 40 -2.25 -11.90 -1.34
C ASP A 40 -1.00 -11.18 -1.85
N VAL A 41 -1.19 -10.19 -2.71
CA VAL A 41 -0.07 -9.46 -3.30
C VAL A 41 0.68 -8.66 -2.24
N LEU A 42 -0.05 -7.97 -1.37
CA LEU A 42 0.56 -7.15 -0.33
C LEU A 42 1.27 -7.99 0.73
N SER A 43 0.85 -9.24 0.91
CA SER A 43 1.51 -10.13 1.86
C SER A 43 2.90 -10.56 1.43
N SER A 44 3.25 -10.30 0.19
CA SER A 44 4.55 -10.71 -0.37
C SER A 44 5.66 -9.70 -0.10
N VAL A 45 5.36 -8.52 0.42
CA VAL A 45 6.36 -7.49 0.69
C VAL A 45 6.65 -7.41 2.18
N ASP A 46 7.67 -6.64 2.55
CA ASP A 46 8.15 -6.58 3.93
C ASP A 46 7.25 -5.75 4.82
N GLU A 47 6.78 -4.61 4.34
CA GLU A 47 5.89 -3.73 5.10
C GLU A 47 4.85 -3.12 4.19
N VAL A 48 3.67 -2.87 4.74
CA VAL A 48 2.56 -2.27 4.00
C VAL A 48 1.99 -1.11 4.80
N VAL A 49 1.77 0.00 4.13
CA VAL A 49 1.04 1.14 4.69
C VAL A 49 -0.14 1.39 3.76
N LEU A 50 -1.34 1.45 4.32
CA LEU A 50 -2.55 1.64 3.54
C LEU A 50 -3.14 3.02 3.78
N ALA A 51 -3.52 3.69 2.71
CA ALA A 51 -4.32 4.90 2.81
C ALA A 51 -5.80 4.52 2.75
N GLU A 52 -6.65 5.40 3.23
CA GLU A 52 -8.10 5.21 3.11
C GLU A 52 -8.49 5.04 1.65
N VAL A 53 -9.58 4.31 1.41
CA VAL A 53 -10.09 4.11 0.06
C VAL A 53 -10.41 5.46 -0.58
N TYR A 54 -9.99 5.64 -1.82
CA TYR A 54 -10.40 6.78 -2.63
C TYR A 54 -11.79 6.44 -3.21
N PRO A 55 -12.84 7.14 -2.78
CA PRO A 55 -14.21 6.68 -3.09
C PRO A 55 -14.64 6.90 -4.54
N ALA A 56 -14.08 7.90 -5.22
CA ALA A 56 -14.44 8.22 -6.61
C ALA A 56 -15.97 8.36 -6.80
N GLY A 57 -16.62 8.97 -5.81
CA GLY A 57 -18.07 9.21 -5.86
C GLY A 57 -18.93 8.09 -5.30
N GLU A 58 -18.33 6.97 -4.89
CA GLU A 58 -19.10 5.87 -4.31
C GLU A 58 -19.37 6.10 -2.82
N ALA A 59 -20.48 5.54 -2.35
CA ALA A 59 -20.75 5.50 -0.92
C ALA A 59 -19.93 4.37 -0.28
N PRO A 60 -19.57 4.51 1.01
CA PRO A 60 -18.85 3.44 1.70
C PRO A 60 -19.62 2.12 1.68
N ILE A 61 -18.89 1.03 1.55
CA ILE A 61 -19.42 -0.33 1.61
C ILE A 61 -18.78 -1.02 2.79
N GLU A 62 -19.58 -1.52 3.71
CA GLU A 62 -19.05 -2.20 4.89
C GLU A 62 -18.21 -3.40 4.47
N GLY A 63 -17.05 -3.55 5.07
CA GLY A 63 -16.13 -4.64 4.77
C GLY A 63 -15.25 -4.40 3.57
N ALA A 64 -15.42 -3.29 2.86
CA ALA A 64 -14.69 -2.98 1.62
C ALA A 64 -13.77 -1.78 1.80
N ASP A 65 -13.15 -1.64 2.96
CA ASP A 65 -12.28 -0.51 3.26
C ASP A 65 -10.86 -0.97 3.57
N SER A 66 -9.98 0.00 3.80
CA SER A 66 -8.57 -0.29 4.07
C SER A 66 -8.36 -0.99 5.41
N GLU A 67 -9.25 -0.78 6.39
CA GLU A 67 -9.17 -1.49 7.66
C GLU A 67 -9.38 -2.98 7.46
N HIS A 68 -10.35 -3.37 6.65
CA HIS A 68 -10.60 -4.78 6.36
C HIS A 68 -9.50 -5.38 5.51
N LEU A 69 -8.92 -4.60 4.61
CA LEU A 69 -7.77 -5.06 3.83
C LEU A 69 -6.57 -5.29 4.76
N ALA A 70 -6.36 -4.39 5.73
CA ALA A 70 -5.29 -4.56 6.71
C ALA A 70 -5.49 -5.84 7.52
N ASP A 71 -6.72 -6.13 7.93
CA ASP A 71 -7.02 -7.36 8.63
C ASP A 71 -6.70 -8.59 7.78
N ALA A 72 -7.04 -8.56 6.50
CA ALA A 72 -6.77 -9.67 5.59
C ALA A 72 -5.27 -9.91 5.42
N VAL A 73 -4.48 -8.84 5.33
CA VAL A 73 -3.02 -8.95 5.26
C VAL A 73 -2.48 -9.52 6.58
N ALA A 74 -3.01 -9.05 7.72
CA ALA A 74 -2.58 -9.53 9.03
C ALA A 74 -2.81 -11.03 9.19
N GLU A 75 -3.93 -11.54 8.66
CA GLU A 75 -4.22 -12.96 8.70
C GLU A 75 -3.18 -13.78 7.96
N ARG A 76 -2.61 -13.22 6.89
CA ARG A 76 -1.62 -13.92 6.07
C ARG A 76 -0.19 -13.78 6.58
N THR A 77 0.14 -12.66 7.21
CA THR A 77 1.54 -12.35 7.56
C THR A 77 1.80 -12.33 9.06
N GLY A 78 0.76 -12.24 9.88
CA GLY A 78 0.90 -12.03 11.31
C GLY A 78 1.19 -10.58 11.67
N ARG A 79 1.22 -9.67 10.69
CA ARG A 79 1.50 -8.24 10.92
C ARG A 79 0.41 -7.41 10.24
N ARG A 80 -0.18 -6.51 11.01
CA ARG A 80 -1.25 -5.67 10.49
C ARG A 80 -0.65 -4.39 9.89
N PRO A 81 -0.96 -4.09 8.62
CA PRO A 81 -0.53 -2.83 8.02
C PRO A 81 -1.06 -1.62 8.78
N THR A 82 -0.29 -0.54 8.74
CA THR A 82 -0.76 0.74 9.22
C THR A 82 -1.78 1.30 8.24
N VAL A 83 -2.90 1.80 8.77
CA VAL A 83 -3.92 2.48 7.95
C VAL A 83 -3.91 3.94 8.34
N SER A 84 -3.81 4.82 7.36
CA SER A 84 -3.76 6.26 7.62
C SER A 84 -4.65 7.03 6.64
N THR A 85 -4.90 8.29 6.97
CA THR A 85 -5.50 9.20 5.99
C THR A 85 -4.46 9.48 4.91
N LEU A 86 -4.92 9.97 3.76
CA LEU A 86 -4.00 10.35 2.71
C LEU A 86 -3.07 11.48 3.17
N GLU A 87 -3.59 12.41 3.98
CA GLU A 87 -2.82 13.52 4.51
C GLU A 87 -1.66 13.03 5.39
N ASP A 88 -1.89 12.01 6.21
CA ASP A 88 -0.89 11.48 7.13
C ASP A 88 -0.01 10.40 6.51
N LEU A 89 -0.29 10.00 5.28
CA LEU A 89 0.40 8.90 4.64
C LEU A 89 1.92 9.10 4.56
N PRO A 90 2.44 10.27 4.19
CA PRO A 90 3.89 10.46 4.16
C PRO A 90 4.55 10.21 5.50
N ALA A 91 3.93 10.67 6.60
CA ALA A 91 4.48 10.43 7.93
C ALA A 91 4.43 8.96 8.30
N ALA A 92 3.35 8.27 7.93
CA ALA A 92 3.22 6.83 8.20
C ALA A 92 4.28 6.04 7.44
N ILE A 93 4.53 6.39 6.20
CA ILE A 93 5.59 5.76 5.39
C ILE A 93 6.94 6.00 6.05
N ALA A 94 7.21 7.24 6.46
CA ALA A 94 8.49 7.60 7.07
C ALA A 94 8.74 6.82 8.36
N ARG A 95 7.69 6.55 9.14
CA ARG A 95 7.82 5.76 10.37
C ARG A 95 8.06 4.27 10.09
N THR A 96 7.57 3.79 8.97
CA THR A 96 7.64 2.36 8.62
C THR A 96 8.91 2.02 7.86
N ALA A 97 9.33 2.89 6.94
CA ALA A 97 10.49 2.64 6.10
C ALA A 97 11.77 2.88 6.87
N ARG A 98 12.80 2.12 6.51
CA ARG A 98 14.14 2.23 7.08
C ARG A 98 15.13 2.60 6.00
N ALA A 99 16.30 3.08 6.42
CA ALA A 99 17.35 3.40 5.47
C ALA A 99 17.66 2.20 4.59
N GLY A 100 17.72 2.42 3.29
CA GLY A 100 17.98 1.36 2.33
C GLY A 100 16.75 0.66 1.79
N ASP A 101 15.58 0.91 2.36
CA ASP A 101 14.34 0.30 1.87
C ASP A 101 13.95 0.89 0.52
N VAL A 102 13.30 0.06 -0.29
CA VAL A 102 12.64 0.52 -1.51
C VAL A 102 11.18 0.79 -1.16
N VAL A 103 10.73 2.01 -1.39
CA VAL A 103 9.35 2.40 -1.14
C VAL A 103 8.61 2.50 -2.46
N VAL A 104 7.54 1.72 -2.58
CA VAL A 104 6.72 1.69 -3.79
C VAL A 104 5.34 2.23 -3.43
N THR A 105 4.88 3.23 -4.16
CA THR A 105 3.53 3.74 -3.96
C THR A 105 2.64 3.30 -5.10
N MET A 106 1.45 2.83 -4.76
CA MET A 106 0.49 2.34 -5.74
C MET A 106 -0.89 2.85 -5.39
N GLY A 107 -1.71 3.05 -6.40
CA GLY A 107 -3.06 3.54 -6.23
C GLY A 107 -3.36 4.67 -7.18
N ALA A 108 -4.53 5.26 -7.02
CA ALA A 108 -4.99 6.33 -7.90
C ALA A 108 -4.74 7.71 -7.30
N GLY A 109 -4.76 8.69 -8.15
CA GLY A 109 -4.83 10.09 -7.74
C GLY A 109 -3.58 10.62 -7.08
N SER A 110 -3.76 11.29 -5.97
CA SER A 110 -2.70 12.06 -5.34
C SER A 110 -1.62 11.24 -4.65
N ILE A 111 -1.84 9.94 -4.46
CA ILE A 111 -0.82 9.10 -3.81
C ILE A 111 0.47 9.07 -4.64
N GLY A 112 0.35 9.16 -5.97
CA GLY A 112 1.51 9.13 -6.84
C GLY A 112 2.47 10.30 -6.67
N ARG A 113 2.09 11.32 -5.91
CA ARG A 113 2.96 12.48 -5.67
C ARG A 113 3.85 12.32 -4.46
N ILE A 114 3.56 11.32 -3.62
CA ILE A 114 4.28 11.12 -2.36
C ILE A 114 5.74 10.71 -2.58
N PRO A 115 6.06 9.87 -3.57
CA PRO A 115 7.46 9.44 -3.77
C PRO A 115 8.44 10.59 -3.92
N ALA A 116 8.04 11.71 -4.53
CA ALA A 116 8.94 12.84 -4.71
C ALA A 116 9.41 13.41 -3.38
N LYS A 117 8.52 13.47 -2.38
CA LYS A 117 8.89 13.96 -1.05
C LYS A 117 9.83 13.01 -0.35
N LEU A 118 9.56 11.70 -0.47
CA LEU A 118 10.39 10.69 0.17
C LEU A 118 11.76 10.60 -0.50
N THR A 119 11.80 10.72 -1.81
CA THR A 119 13.05 10.68 -2.56
C THR A 119 13.97 11.80 -2.11
N GLY A 120 13.45 13.01 -1.97
CA GLY A 120 14.25 14.14 -1.51
C GLY A 120 14.80 13.94 -0.10
N ARG A 121 14.11 13.17 0.73
CA ARG A 121 14.57 12.89 2.08
C ARG A 121 15.64 11.80 2.14
N ASN A 122 15.54 10.86 1.23
CA ASN A 122 16.43 9.69 1.25
C ASN A 122 17.77 9.95 0.59
N GLU A 123 17.87 11.07 -0.07
CA GLU A 123 19.12 11.46 -0.68
C GLU A 123 19.96 12.26 0.29
#